data_abee69d3f51c37fb1e604c07604e4aeb
#
_entry.id   abee69d3f51c37fb1e604c07604e4aeb
#
_cell.length_a   1.000
_cell.length_b   1.000
_cell.length_c   1.000
_cell.angle_alpha   90.00
_cell.angle_beta   90.00
_cell.angle_gamma   90.00
#
_symmetry.space_group_name_H-M   'P 1'
#
loop_
_entity.id
_entity.type
_entity.pdbx_description
1 polymer ?
#
loop_
_entity_poly.entity_id
_entity_poly.type
_entity_poly.pdbx_seq_one_letter_code
_entity_poly.pdbx_strand_id
1 'polypeptide(L)'
;LKAGESVQLKAFEIDAAGVRGKEVTPSFEAYIPPTAKVKAKLDATVDGDKLVTTTKSKESAGMFKGTADGKAGLLRSRLLGSAPYSEDFEGYDLTVPHAQDGVNYAFPPLPWIGARLKWEVREVDGTKALAKTLDRVLFQRATSFIGTADMKNYTLQADVMTDGNRRI
;
A
#
# COMPACT_ATOMS: atom_id res chain seq x y z
N LEU A 1 -6.51 0.01 8.68
CA LEU A 1 -7.07 -1.18 9.34
C LEU A 1 -5.97 -2.01 9.95
N LYS A 2 -6.28 -2.74 11.00
CA LYS A 2 -5.49 -3.81 11.60
C LYS A 2 -6.24 -5.14 11.45
N ALA A 3 -5.51 -6.25 11.58
CA ALA A 3 -6.13 -7.57 11.64
C ALA A 3 -7.09 -7.67 12.83
N GLY A 4 -8.28 -8.24 12.61
CA GLY A 4 -9.35 -8.37 13.60
C GLY A 4 -10.21 -7.12 13.80
N GLU A 5 -10.01 -6.05 13.01
CA GLU A 5 -10.83 -4.84 13.06
C GLU A 5 -11.98 -4.87 12.04
N SER A 6 -13.02 -4.12 12.36
CA SER A 6 -14.05 -3.74 11.39
C SER A 6 -14.25 -2.23 11.38
N VAL A 7 -14.55 -1.68 10.20
CA VAL A 7 -14.78 -0.25 10.02
C VAL A 7 -16.10 -0.03 9.31
N GLN A 8 -16.93 0.83 9.86
CA GLN A 8 -18.17 1.27 9.25
C GLN A 8 -17.88 2.08 7.99
N LEU A 9 -18.42 1.69 6.86
CA LEU A 9 -18.33 2.41 5.60
C LEU A 9 -19.50 3.39 5.48
N LYS A 10 -19.21 4.58 4.96
CA LYS A 10 -20.22 5.58 4.60
C LYS A 10 -19.93 6.08 3.18
N ALA A 11 -20.95 6.18 2.38
CA ALA A 11 -20.88 6.72 1.04
C ALA A 11 -21.82 7.91 0.86
N PHE A 12 -21.39 8.86 0.07
CA PHE A 12 -22.12 10.09 -0.18
C PHE A 12 -22.11 10.40 -1.67
N GLU A 13 -23.20 10.92 -2.18
CA GLU A 13 -23.17 11.54 -3.50
C GLU A 13 -22.21 12.72 -3.52
N ILE A 14 -21.54 12.89 -4.63
CA ILE A 14 -20.68 14.06 -4.91
C ILE A 14 -21.20 14.67 -6.21
N ASP A 15 -21.49 15.95 -6.22
CA ASP A 15 -21.89 16.68 -7.43
C ASP A 15 -20.69 17.02 -8.32
N ALA A 16 -20.96 17.66 -9.47
CA ALA A 16 -19.92 18.05 -10.42
C ALA A 16 -18.94 19.10 -9.88
N ALA A 17 -19.32 19.84 -8.85
CA ALA A 17 -18.45 20.81 -8.15
C ALA A 17 -17.64 20.17 -7.01
N GLY A 18 -17.82 18.87 -6.75
CA GLY A 18 -17.15 18.15 -5.66
C GLY A 18 -17.84 18.32 -4.30
N VAL A 19 -19.05 18.89 -4.28
CA VAL A 19 -19.80 19.10 -3.03
C VAL A 19 -20.47 17.80 -2.61
N ARG A 20 -20.33 17.47 -1.34
CA ARG A 20 -20.92 16.30 -0.72
C ARG A 20 -22.43 16.48 -0.57
N GLY A 21 -23.19 15.53 -1.13
CA GLY A 21 -24.63 15.45 -1.03
C GLY A 21 -25.15 14.47 0.01
N LYS A 22 -26.27 13.82 -0.28
CA LYS A 22 -26.93 12.85 0.60
C LYS A 22 -26.09 11.60 0.80
N GLU A 23 -26.28 10.93 1.92
CA GLU A 23 -25.77 9.60 2.18
C GLU A 23 -26.49 8.57 1.30
N VAL A 24 -25.74 7.61 0.76
CA VAL A 24 -26.24 6.52 -0.09
C VAL A 24 -25.71 5.19 0.42
N THR A 25 -26.43 4.10 0.12
CA THR A 25 -26.04 2.74 0.47
C THR A 25 -25.57 2.01 -0.78
N PRO A 26 -24.26 1.92 -1.07
CA PRO A 26 -23.76 1.21 -2.22
C PRO A 26 -23.65 -0.29 -1.97
N SER A 27 -23.72 -1.07 -3.05
CA SER A 27 -23.14 -2.41 -3.08
C SER A 27 -21.65 -2.31 -3.32
N PHE A 28 -20.85 -3.13 -2.62
CA PHE A 28 -19.40 -3.15 -2.77
C PHE A 28 -18.91 -4.44 -3.40
N GLU A 29 -17.93 -4.32 -4.27
CA GLU A 29 -17.19 -5.44 -4.85
C GLU A 29 -15.69 -5.19 -4.79
N ALA A 30 -14.88 -6.24 -4.61
CA ALA A 30 -13.42 -6.12 -4.71
C ALA A 30 -13.05 -5.70 -6.15
N TYR A 31 -12.19 -4.70 -6.28
CA TYR A 31 -11.90 -4.11 -7.58
C TYR A 31 -10.39 -3.96 -7.82
N ILE A 32 -9.93 -4.44 -8.95
CA ILE A 32 -8.57 -4.22 -9.44
C ILE A 32 -8.67 -3.39 -10.73
N PRO A 33 -8.18 -2.14 -10.73
CA PRO A 33 -8.20 -1.32 -11.94
C PRO A 33 -7.43 -2.00 -13.08
N PRO A 34 -7.92 -1.95 -14.32
CA PRO A 34 -7.20 -2.49 -15.47
C PRO A 34 -5.79 -1.92 -15.63
N THR A 35 -5.60 -0.66 -15.22
CA THR A 35 -4.32 0.06 -15.29
C THR A 35 -3.42 -0.16 -14.07
N ALA A 36 -3.82 -1.02 -13.11
CA ALA A 36 -3.02 -1.29 -11.93
C ALA A 36 -1.70 -1.98 -12.31
N LYS A 37 -0.58 -1.40 -11.91
CA LYS A 37 0.76 -2.00 -12.08
C LYS A 37 0.94 -3.23 -11.20
N VAL A 38 0.38 -3.20 -9.99
CA VAL A 38 0.33 -4.34 -9.07
C VAL A 38 -1.11 -4.75 -8.89
N LYS A 39 -1.40 -6.00 -9.24
CA LYS A 39 -2.75 -6.59 -9.10
C LYS A 39 -2.88 -7.18 -7.70
N ALA A 40 -3.23 -6.35 -6.74
CA ALA A 40 -3.38 -6.74 -5.34
C ALA A 40 -4.84 -6.61 -4.87
N LYS A 41 -5.18 -7.43 -3.89
CA LYS A 41 -6.46 -7.39 -3.18
C LYS A 41 -6.20 -7.14 -1.70
N LEU A 42 -7.11 -6.41 -1.07
CA LEU A 42 -7.12 -6.29 0.38
C LEU A 42 -7.58 -7.61 0.99
N ASP A 43 -6.89 -8.07 2.02
CA ASP A 43 -7.30 -9.24 2.82
C ASP A 43 -8.38 -8.84 3.84
N ALA A 44 -9.50 -8.44 3.29
CA ALA A 44 -10.70 -8.03 4.01
C ALA A 44 -11.94 -8.32 3.16
N THR A 45 -13.09 -8.40 3.80
CA THR A 45 -14.39 -8.56 3.16
C THR A 45 -15.29 -7.37 3.47
N VAL A 46 -16.28 -7.12 2.62
CA VAL A 46 -17.37 -6.21 2.93
C VAL A 46 -18.56 -7.04 3.35
N ASP A 47 -19.09 -6.75 4.53
CA ASP A 47 -20.30 -7.33 5.08
C ASP A 47 -21.31 -6.19 5.33
N GLY A 48 -22.31 -6.10 4.47
CA GLY A 48 -23.23 -4.97 4.44
C GLY A 48 -22.49 -3.64 4.21
N ASP A 49 -22.51 -2.80 5.22
CA ASP A 49 -21.87 -1.49 5.23
C ASP A 49 -20.57 -1.47 6.06
N LYS A 50 -19.98 -2.63 6.36
CA LYS A 50 -18.73 -2.76 7.12
C LYS A 50 -17.62 -3.40 6.29
N LEU A 51 -16.44 -2.85 6.40
CA LEU A 51 -15.21 -3.49 5.96
C LEU A 51 -14.64 -4.28 7.15
N VAL A 52 -14.52 -5.60 6.99
CA VAL A 52 -14.21 -6.54 8.06
C VAL A 52 -12.90 -7.27 7.76
N THR A 53 -12.03 -7.35 8.74
CA THR A 53 -10.84 -8.19 8.75
C THR A 53 -10.95 -9.26 9.83
N THR A 54 -10.20 -10.35 9.68
CA THR A 54 -10.07 -11.38 10.71
C THR A 54 -8.74 -11.25 11.44
N THR A 55 -8.59 -11.90 12.57
CA THR A 55 -7.30 -11.96 13.29
C THR A 55 -6.19 -12.67 12.50
N LYS A 56 -6.55 -13.38 11.43
CA LYS A 56 -5.64 -14.07 10.51
C LYS A 56 -5.36 -13.27 9.23
N SER A 57 -6.04 -12.14 9.03
CA SER A 57 -5.84 -11.30 7.85
C SER A 57 -4.42 -10.76 7.81
N LYS A 58 -3.81 -10.86 6.62
CA LYS A 58 -2.42 -10.47 6.38
C LYS A 58 -2.33 -9.03 5.90
N GLU A 59 -1.19 -8.41 6.16
CA GLU A 59 -0.83 -7.11 5.61
C GLU A 59 -1.07 -7.07 4.09
N SER A 60 -1.81 -6.07 3.63
CA SER A 60 -2.27 -5.99 2.25
C SER A 60 -2.79 -4.60 1.89
N ALA A 61 -2.94 -4.35 0.60
CA ALA A 61 -3.62 -3.15 0.11
C ALA A 61 -4.51 -3.50 -1.07
N GLY A 62 -5.63 -2.81 -1.18
CA GLY A 62 -6.56 -3.09 -2.27
C GLY A 62 -7.64 -2.02 -2.41
N MET A 63 -8.58 -2.30 -3.29
CA MET A 63 -9.71 -1.42 -3.56
C MET A 63 -11.03 -2.19 -3.61
N PHE A 64 -12.08 -1.48 -3.25
CA PHE A 64 -13.45 -1.85 -3.50
C PHE A 64 -14.12 -0.80 -4.37
N LYS A 65 -14.98 -1.22 -5.26
CA LYS A 65 -15.87 -0.37 -6.03
C LYS A 65 -17.24 -0.42 -5.38
N GLY A 66 -17.73 0.74 -4.96
CA GLY A 66 -19.09 0.90 -4.46
C GLY A 66 -19.98 1.43 -5.57
N THR A 67 -21.17 0.85 -5.75
CA THR A 67 -22.15 1.26 -6.77
C THR A 67 -23.50 1.53 -6.13
N ALA A 68 -24.05 2.72 -6.39
CA ALA A 68 -25.41 3.12 -5.97
C ALA A 68 -26.04 3.99 -7.07
N ASP A 69 -27.30 3.73 -7.41
CA ASP A 69 -28.10 4.51 -8.38
C ASP A 69 -27.36 4.77 -9.71
N GLY A 70 -26.66 3.75 -10.23
CA GLY A 70 -25.90 3.83 -11.46
C GLY A 70 -24.59 4.64 -11.37
N LYS A 71 -24.26 5.19 -10.21
CA LYS A 71 -23.00 5.89 -9.93
C LYS A 71 -22.03 4.96 -9.23
N ALA A 72 -20.73 5.16 -9.45
CA ALA A 72 -19.69 4.36 -8.82
C ALA A 72 -18.63 5.22 -8.15
N GLY A 73 -18.13 4.73 -7.01
CA GLY A 73 -17.00 5.29 -6.29
C GLY A 73 -15.96 4.21 -5.94
N LEU A 74 -14.74 4.63 -5.65
CA LEU A 74 -13.66 3.72 -5.29
C LEU A 74 -13.20 3.97 -3.84
N LEU A 75 -13.19 2.91 -3.06
CA LEU A 75 -12.59 2.87 -1.73
C LEU A 75 -11.22 2.23 -1.82
N ARG A 76 -10.17 2.96 -1.44
CA ARG A 76 -8.82 2.41 -1.26
C ARG A 76 -8.57 2.15 0.21
N SER A 77 -8.04 0.99 0.52
CA SER A 77 -7.72 0.63 1.89
C SER A 77 -6.40 -0.12 2.01
N ARG A 78 -5.83 -0.07 3.21
CA ARG A 78 -4.66 -0.84 3.61
C ARG A 78 -4.93 -1.53 4.93
N LEU A 79 -4.49 -2.77 5.01
CA LEU A 79 -4.33 -3.51 6.23
C LEU A 79 -2.86 -3.42 6.61
N LEU A 80 -2.58 -2.73 7.69
CA LEU A 80 -1.23 -2.41 8.13
C LEU A 80 -0.70 -3.53 9.02
N GLY A 81 0.58 -3.83 8.88
CA GLY A 81 1.27 -4.78 9.73
C GLY A 81 1.31 -4.34 11.19
N SER A 82 1.43 -5.30 12.08
CA SER A 82 1.64 -5.11 13.52
C SER A 82 2.92 -5.80 13.96
N ALA A 83 3.54 -5.34 15.04
CA ALA A 83 4.70 -6.02 15.62
C ALA A 83 4.29 -7.37 16.27
N PRO A 84 5.15 -8.42 16.17
CA PRO A 84 6.41 -8.43 15.44
C PRO A 84 6.22 -8.47 13.93
N TYR A 85 7.07 -7.76 13.19
CA TYR A 85 7.04 -7.67 11.74
C TYR A 85 8.45 -7.88 11.18
N SER A 86 8.59 -8.63 10.10
CA SER A 86 9.84 -8.86 9.39
C SER A 86 9.59 -8.82 7.90
N GLU A 87 10.49 -8.21 7.15
CA GLU A 87 10.48 -8.14 5.69
C GLU A 87 11.91 -8.29 5.17
N ASP A 88 12.16 -9.34 4.41
CA ASP A 88 13.45 -9.65 3.79
C ASP A 88 13.48 -9.39 2.27
N PHE A 89 12.35 -9.03 1.70
CA PHE A 89 12.13 -8.77 0.29
C PHE A 89 12.37 -9.96 -0.67
N GLU A 90 12.78 -11.12 -0.19
CA GLU A 90 13.09 -12.27 -1.05
C GLU A 90 11.88 -12.84 -1.79
N GLY A 91 10.68 -12.63 -1.26
CA GLY A 91 9.42 -13.06 -1.87
C GLY A 91 8.95 -12.22 -3.07
N TYR A 92 9.66 -11.17 -3.46
CA TYR A 92 9.23 -10.27 -4.54
C TYR A 92 9.73 -10.71 -5.91
N ASP A 93 8.86 -10.77 -6.91
CA ASP A 93 9.22 -11.00 -8.32
C ASP A 93 9.64 -9.68 -8.98
N LEU A 94 10.89 -9.58 -9.42
CA LEU A 94 11.45 -8.41 -10.09
C LEU A 94 11.05 -8.40 -11.57
N THR A 95 9.86 -7.91 -11.87
CA THR A 95 9.28 -7.99 -13.23
C THR A 95 9.05 -6.64 -13.90
N VAL A 96 9.28 -5.55 -13.20
CA VAL A 96 9.06 -4.20 -13.74
C VAL A 96 10.38 -3.64 -14.26
N PRO A 97 10.55 -3.41 -15.57
CA PRO A 97 11.77 -2.81 -16.09
C PRO A 97 11.86 -1.33 -15.68
N HIS A 98 13.00 -0.93 -15.14
CA HIS A 98 13.26 0.46 -14.80
C HIS A 98 13.55 1.27 -16.07
N ALA A 99 12.97 2.46 -16.15
CA ALA A 99 12.98 3.26 -17.37
C ALA A 99 14.38 3.80 -17.80
N GLN A 100 15.30 3.93 -16.85
CA GLN A 100 16.63 4.52 -17.12
C GLN A 100 17.70 3.47 -17.36
N ASP A 101 17.75 2.42 -16.56
CA ASP A 101 18.82 1.42 -16.60
C ASP A 101 18.38 0.05 -17.14
N GLY A 102 17.07 -0.15 -17.31
CA GLY A 102 16.49 -1.43 -17.77
C GLY A 102 16.54 -2.55 -16.73
N VAL A 103 17.10 -2.33 -15.55
CA VAL A 103 17.17 -3.32 -14.48
C VAL A 103 15.78 -3.58 -13.95
N ASN A 104 15.41 -4.84 -13.82
CA ASN A 104 14.11 -5.21 -13.27
C ASN A 104 14.03 -4.94 -11.77
N TYR A 105 12.89 -4.45 -11.36
CA TYR A 105 12.59 -4.20 -9.94
C TYR A 105 11.17 -4.65 -9.60
N ALA A 106 10.83 -4.67 -8.32
CA ALA A 106 9.46 -4.74 -7.84
C ALA A 106 9.10 -3.49 -7.04
N PHE A 107 7.79 -3.20 -6.97
CA PHE A 107 7.31 -2.14 -6.09
C PHE A 107 7.45 -2.58 -4.62
N PRO A 108 7.79 -1.65 -3.71
CA PRO A 108 7.86 -1.94 -2.28
C PRO A 108 6.50 -2.41 -1.74
N PRO A 109 6.46 -2.98 -0.52
CA PRO A 109 5.22 -3.45 0.08
C PRO A 109 4.10 -2.41 -0.01
N LEU A 110 2.97 -2.78 -0.60
CA LEU A 110 1.86 -1.85 -0.87
C LEU A 110 1.27 -1.21 0.39
N PRO A 111 1.22 -1.89 1.55
CA PRO A 111 0.78 -1.29 2.80
C PRO A 111 1.70 -0.20 3.32
N TRP A 112 2.98 -0.18 2.95
CA TRP A 112 3.92 0.85 3.39
C TRP A 112 3.55 2.21 2.82
N ILE A 113 3.30 3.17 3.71
CA ILE A 113 2.82 4.49 3.32
C ILE A 113 3.99 5.34 2.83
N GLY A 114 3.87 5.88 1.63
CA GLY A 114 4.88 6.76 1.03
C GLY A 114 6.05 6.03 0.36
N ALA A 115 6.11 4.71 0.36
CA ALA A 115 7.22 3.95 -0.22
C ALA A 115 7.24 3.93 -1.76
N ARG A 116 6.09 3.71 -2.37
CA ARG A 116 5.93 3.31 -3.79
C ARG A 116 6.67 4.15 -4.85
N LEU A 117 6.82 5.43 -4.65
CA LEU A 117 7.46 6.33 -5.64
C LEU A 117 8.89 6.72 -5.27
N LYS A 118 9.41 6.18 -4.18
CA LYS A 118 10.67 6.60 -3.58
C LYS A 118 11.63 5.45 -3.42
N TRP A 119 11.10 4.22 -3.41
CA TRP A 119 11.82 3.00 -3.14
C TRP A 119 11.44 1.92 -4.15
N GLU A 120 12.36 1.03 -4.41
CA GLU A 120 12.19 -0.13 -5.27
C GLU A 120 12.80 -1.35 -4.59
N VAL A 121 12.23 -2.52 -4.77
CA VAL A 121 12.88 -3.77 -4.40
C VAL A 121 13.77 -4.16 -5.58
N ARG A 122 15.07 -4.27 -5.34
CA ARG A 122 16.08 -4.63 -6.33
C ARG A 122 16.96 -5.76 -5.83
N GLU A 123 17.60 -6.46 -6.75
CA GLU A 123 18.67 -7.36 -6.43
C GLU A 123 19.97 -6.56 -6.22
N VAL A 124 20.63 -6.83 -5.11
CA VAL A 124 21.91 -6.23 -4.72
C VAL A 124 22.78 -7.34 -4.15
N ASP A 125 23.91 -7.63 -4.79
CA ASP A 125 24.88 -8.65 -4.38
C ASP A 125 24.25 -10.05 -4.12
N GLY A 126 23.26 -10.43 -4.95
CA GLY A 126 22.58 -11.73 -4.88
C GLY A 126 21.46 -11.84 -3.86
N THR A 127 21.09 -10.76 -3.18
CA THR A 127 19.93 -10.65 -2.29
C THR A 127 18.99 -9.56 -2.74
N LYS A 128 17.72 -9.64 -2.35
CA LYS A 128 16.77 -8.57 -2.64
C LYS A 128 16.73 -7.57 -1.49
N ALA A 129 16.82 -6.30 -1.83
CA ALA A 129 16.84 -5.21 -0.86
C ALA A 129 15.93 -4.07 -1.29
N LEU A 130 15.46 -3.29 -0.32
CA LEU A 130 14.74 -2.06 -0.58
C LEU A 130 15.75 -0.95 -0.93
N ALA A 131 15.83 -0.62 -2.20
CA ALA A 131 16.76 0.36 -2.73
C ALA A 131 16.08 1.73 -2.94
N LYS A 132 16.79 2.79 -2.58
CA LYS A 132 16.42 4.14 -2.97
C LYS A 132 17.23 4.51 -4.22
N THR A 133 16.55 4.75 -5.33
CA THR A 133 17.15 5.23 -6.55
C THR A 133 17.22 6.76 -6.56
N LEU A 134 18.34 7.32 -7.02
CA LEU A 134 18.60 8.77 -7.02
C LEU A 134 18.09 9.50 -8.27
N ASP A 135 17.44 8.80 -9.16
CA ASP A 135 17.00 9.28 -10.47
C ASP A 135 15.93 10.38 -10.42
N ARG A 136 15.41 10.69 -9.24
CA ARG A 136 14.46 11.80 -9.06
C ARG A 136 14.93 12.77 -7.99
N VAL A 137 15.47 13.89 -8.42
CA VAL A 137 15.93 15.00 -7.55
C VAL A 137 14.83 15.46 -6.56
N LEU A 138 13.57 15.39 -6.97
CA LEU A 138 12.42 15.74 -6.12
C LEU A 138 12.25 14.84 -4.88
N PHE A 139 12.87 13.66 -4.85
CA PHE A 139 12.76 12.70 -3.77
C PHE A 139 14.04 12.50 -2.98
N GLN A 140 14.84 13.53 -2.83
CA GLN A 140 16.07 13.50 -2.02
C GLN A 140 15.83 13.05 -0.58
N ARG A 141 14.64 13.36 -0.03
CA ARG A 141 14.20 12.86 1.27
C ARG A 141 13.09 11.84 1.07
N ALA A 142 13.41 10.58 1.27
CA ALA A 142 12.46 9.49 1.16
C ALA A 142 12.10 8.98 2.54
N THR A 143 10.84 9.17 2.93
CA THR A 143 10.29 8.65 4.18
C THR A 143 9.20 7.65 3.85
N SER A 144 9.23 6.50 4.50
CA SER A 144 8.18 5.49 4.47
C SER A 144 7.71 5.19 5.87
N PHE A 145 6.42 4.92 6.02
CA PHE A 145 5.83 4.55 7.30
C PHE A 145 5.37 3.09 7.22
N ILE A 146 5.74 2.31 8.23
CA ILE A 146 5.43 0.90 8.39
C ILE A 146 4.57 0.75 9.63
N GLY A 147 3.48 -0.03 9.55
CA GLY A 147 2.58 -0.23 10.67
C GLY A 147 1.66 0.95 10.95
N THR A 148 1.15 1.03 12.16
CA THR A 148 0.10 1.98 12.57
C THR A 148 0.66 3.10 13.45
N ALA A 149 0.00 4.25 13.43
CA ALA A 149 0.46 5.46 14.15
C ALA A 149 0.45 5.32 15.69
N ASP A 150 -0.26 4.34 16.22
CA ASP A 150 -0.35 4.05 17.66
C ASP A 150 0.70 3.03 18.15
N MET A 151 1.56 2.51 17.25
CA MET A 151 2.66 1.63 17.64
C MET A 151 3.62 2.35 18.58
N LYS A 152 3.96 1.68 19.67
CA LYS A 152 4.88 2.17 20.70
C LYS A 152 5.63 1.00 21.36
N ASN A 153 6.74 1.31 22.03
CA ASN A 153 7.54 0.32 22.76
C ASN A 153 8.03 -0.83 21.87
N TYR A 154 8.52 -0.50 20.67
CA TYR A 154 9.08 -1.46 19.71
C TYR A 154 10.57 -1.18 19.47
N THR A 155 11.26 -2.18 18.97
CA THR A 155 12.61 -2.05 18.42
C THR A 155 12.54 -2.15 16.92
N LEU A 156 13.19 -1.22 16.20
CA LEU A 156 13.42 -1.31 14.77
C LEU A 156 14.86 -1.76 14.53
N GLN A 157 15.02 -2.81 13.73
CA GLN A 157 16.33 -3.27 13.27
C GLN A 157 16.30 -3.31 11.74
N ALA A 158 17.35 -2.82 11.11
CA ALA A 158 17.54 -2.90 9.66
C ALA A 158 19.02 -2.97 9.33
N ASP A 159 19.38 -3.79 8.36
CA ASP A 159 20.69 -3.75 7.74
C ASP A 159 20.67 -2.67 6.66
N VAL A 160 21.65 -1.79 6.67
CA VAL A 160 21.72 -0.64 5.75
C VAL A 160 23.05 -0.67 5.01
N MET A 161 22.97 -0.59 3.69
CA MET A 161 24.12 -0.47 2.81
C MET A 161 24.07 0.86 2.04
N THR A 162 25.20 1.50 1.87
CA THR A 162 25.32 2.70 1.04
C THR A 162 26.70 2.74 0.38
N ASP A 163 26.74 3.17 -0.87
CA ASP A 163 27.95 3.52 -1.62
C ASP A 163 28.24 5.04 -1.57
N GLY A 164 27.35 5.79 -0.92
CA GLY A 164 27.46 7.23 -0.77
C GLY A 164 28.45 7.65 0.32
N ASN A 165 29.05 8.82 0.13
CA ASN A 165 29.95 9.46 1.10
C ASN A 165 29.29 10.58 1.92
N ARG A 166 27.96 10.67 1.86
CA ARG A 166 27.16 11.66 2.60
C ARG A 166 26.41 10.99 3.75
N ARG A 167 25.86 11.81 4.64
CA ARG A 167 25.03 11.33 5.76
C ARG A 167 23.84 10.53 5.26
N ILE A 168 23.61 9.40 5.91
CA ILE A 168 22.42 8.58 5.77
C ILE A 168 21.28 9.20 6.58
#